data_856e729ee6f0bba3f2387bc8feabc30c
#
_entry.id   856e729ee6f0bba3f2387bc8feabc30c
#
_cell.length_a   1.000
_cell.length_b   1.000
_cell.length_c   1.000
_cell.angle_alpha   90.00
_cell.angle_beta   90.00
_cell.angle_gamma   90.00
#
_symmetry.space_group_name_H-M   'P 1'
#
loop_
_entity.id
_entity.type
_entity.pdbx_description
1 polymer ?
#
loop_
_entity_poly.entity_id
_entity_poly.type
_entity_poly.pdbx_seq_one_letter_code
_entity_poly.pdbx_strand_id
1 'polypeptide(L)'
;MPNPLIHTKPSEKIVTYFSTRNLYDVLPATYNSLLAYNPDVHVYCFIEDDKLPYPTPKQVTCVNVTGQTFFPSTGPCYNTKYTYMILLKTALTKIFPDAERCVILDVDTIVCGDVSALWNYDLSHAYYAAVTEPEGSRLRGRPYANFGVVLLNLDKLRTSGKDDLIIDELNTRYYSFPEQDAFNKICMNRFDPLPPDYNVTNFGFNITGNPSRTLIKHFAGFDDWTDFSIVQYWLKHTSPPPRYVVYAGDHRVYNMMVSSVKSLLYHTPVDKIFFLTEHDPFPEPLPPVIECINVSNQDIFPVTGPNFRTWYSFMTTLRAGLTRILPSSIDRILWLDPDTIVCDDISDLWNVEIDHKYFAAVEEVRNHNHSLKPYFNAGVMMMNLKKFRDDGMDQKVIDAINSTPYKHLEQDALNYLCHMHIRSLPSCYSDSFVSEPCNHPRIKHFLAHAKKDFAPAAEPYNNMTWNEILKGGDHIG
;
A
#
# COMPACT_ATOMS: atom_id res chain seq x y z
N MET A 1 34.16 -21.35 -1.18
CA MET A 1 34.10 -20.66 -2.48
C MET A 1 34.70 -19.28 -2.31
N PRO A 2 35.25 -18.63 -3.32
CA PRO A 2 35.69 -17.25 -3.19
C PRO A 2 34.47 -16.34 -2.91
N ASN A 3 34.74 -15.13 -2.42
CA ASN A 3 33.71 -14.11 -2.28
C ASN A 3 33.01 -13.89 -3.62
N PRO A 4 31.66 -13.69 -3.63
CA PRO A 4 30.96 -13.42 -4.87
C PRO A 4 31.47 -12.11 -5.51
N LEU A 5 31.70 -12.16 -6.83
CA LEU A 5 32.08 -11.00 -7.64
C LEU A 5 31.16 -10.96 -8.86
N ILE A 6 30.39 -9.90 -9.00
CA ILE A 6 29.33 -9.79 -10.01
C ILE A 6 29.58 -8.54 -10.83
N HIS A 7 29.87 -8.72 -12.13
CA HIS A 7 29.99 -7.63 -13.07
C HIS A 7 28.63 -7.26 -13.64
N THR A 8 28.28 -5.98 -13.58
CA THR A 8 26.97 -5.45 -13.95
C THR A 8 27.08 -4.49 -15.13
N LYS A 9 25.96 -4.28 -15.82
CA LYS A 9 25.90 -3.25 -16.87
C LYS A 9 25.77 -1.86 -16.23
N PRO A 10 26.34 -0.81 -16.83
CA PRO A 10 26.29 0.55 -16.27
C PRO A 10 24.89 1.08 -15.99
N SER A 11 23.88 0.65 -16.76
CA SER A 11 22.48 1.07 -16.63
C SER A 11 21.59 0.09 -15.88
N GLU A 12 22.16 -0.96 -15.27
CA GLU A 12 21.40 -2.01 -14.61
C GLU A 12 20.75 -1.49 -13.34
N LYS A 13 19.43 -1.64 -13.24
CA LYS A 13 18.66 -1.31 -12.04
C LYS A 13 18.72 -2.48 -11.07
N ILE A 14 19.63 -2.41 -10.11
CA ILE A 14 19.94 -3.49 -9.18
C ILE A 14 19.10 -3.37 -7.92
N VAL A 15 18.41 -4.46 -7.55
CA VAL A 15 17.81 -4.66 -6.22
C VAL A 15 18.39 -5.90 -5.57
N THR A 16 18.62 -5.83 -4.26
CA THR A 16 19.22 -6.92 -3.49
C THR A 16 18.34 -7.34 -2.32
N TYR A 17 18.18 -8.66 -2.14
CA TYR A 17 17.60 -9.29 -0.96
C TYR A 17 18.62 -10.22 -0.32
N PHE A 18 18.57 -10.34 1.00
CA PHE A 18 19.44 -11.20 1.78
C PHE A 18 18.61 -12.17 2.61
N SER A 19 18.69 -13.46 2.34
CA SER A 19 17.79 -14.45 2.94
C SER A 19 18.52 -15.69 3.43
N THR A 20 18.22 -16.09 4.66
CA THR A 20 18.54 -17.42 5.18
C THR A 20 17.50 -18.44 4.72
N ARG A 21 17.82 -19.75 4.84
CA ARG A 21 16.98 -20.87 4.38
C ARG A 21 15.55 -20.85 4.93
N ASN A 22 15.38 -20.41 6.17
CA ASN A 22 14.06 -20.33 6.83
C ASN A 22 13.11 -19.28 6.21
N LEU A 23 13.61 -18.40 5.34
CA LEU A 23 12.81 -17.35 4.67
C LEU A 23 12.68 -17.58 3.16
N TYR A 24 13.17 -18.72 2.61
CA TYR A 24 13.07 -18.99 1.18
C TYR A 24 11.63 -19.04 0.68
N ASP A 25 10.72 -19.64 1.45
CA ASP A 25 9.33 -19.79 1.06
C ASP A 25 8.59 -18.46 0.92
N VAL A 26 9.10 -17.38 1.51
CA VAL A 26 8.48 -16.06 1.47
C VAL A 26 9.16 -15.09 0.50
N LEU A 27 10.38 -15.37 0.04
CA LEU A 27 11.06 -14.56 -0.97
C LEU A 27 10.25 -14.31 -2.24
N PRO A 28 9.42 -15.26 -2.77
CA PRO A 28 8.56 -14.97 -3.91
C PRO A 28 7.63 -13.79 -3.71
N ALA A 29 7.09 -13.58 -2.51
CA ALA A 29 6.20 -12.44 -2.26
C ALA A 29 6.92 -11.11 -2.48
N THR A 30 8.18 -11.01 -2.02
CA THR A 30 8.96 -9.77 -2.09
C THR A 30 9.34 -9.41 -3.53
N TYR A 31 9.99 -10.34 -4.26
CA TYR A 31 10.43 -10.02 -5.61
C TYR A 31 9.27 -10.02 -6.63
N ASN A 32 8.20 -10.82 -6.45
CA ASN A 32 7.02 -10.75 -7.33
C ASN A 32 6.33 -9.38 -7.23
N SER A 33 6.16 -8.88 -6.00
CA SER A 33 5.60 -7.54 -5.80
C SER A 33 6.45 -6.45 -6.45
N LEU A 34 7.77 -6.52 -6.33
CA LEU A 34 8.69 -5.59 -6.97
C LEU A 34 8.60 -5.65 -8.51
N LEU A 35 8.73 -6.86 -9.08
CA LEU A 35 8.79 -7.06 -10.53
C LEU A 35 7.47 -6.75 -11.24
N ALA A 36 6.35 -6.87 -10.55
CA ALA A 36 5.03 -6.54 -11.09
C ALA A 36 4.88 -5.04 -11.40
N TYR A 37 5.49 -4.18 -10.62
CA TYR A 37 5.47 -2.73 -10.83
C TYR A 37 6.73 -2.19 -11.50
N ASN A 38 7.83 -2.94 -11.44
CA ASN A 38 9.16 -2.52 -11.92
C ASN A 38 9.81 -3.68 -12.72
N PRO A 39 9.31 -4.00 -13.92
CA PRO A 39 9.72 -5.19 -14.68
C PRO A 39 11.13 -5.11 -15.27
N ASP A 40 11.75 -3.93 -15.31
CA ASP A 40 13.09 -3.67 -15.83
C ASP A 40 14.20 -3.77 -14.76
N VAL A 41 13.83 -4.11 -13.52
CA VAL A 41 14.78 -4.29 -12.42
C VAL A 41 15.41 -5.69 -12.47
N HIS A 42 16.68 -5.78 -12.13
CA HIS A 42 17.37 -7.05 -11.89
C HIS A 42 17.51 -7.28 -10.37
N VAL A 43 17.04 -8.43 -9.91
CA VAL A 43 17.02 -8.82 -8.51
C VAL A 43 18.15 -9.80 -8.23
N TYR A 44 19.00 -9.50 -7.25
CA TYR A 44 20.00 -10.40 -6.72
C TYR A 44 19.57 -10.89 -5.34
N CYS A 45 19.25 -12.18 -5.23
CA CYS A 45 18.94 -12.84 -3.98
C CYS A 45 20.22 -13.49 -3.42
N PHE A 46 20.80 -12.89 -2.39
CA PHE A 46 21.91 -13.46 -1.65
C PHE A 46 21.39 -14.53 -0.70
N ILE A 47 21.78 -15.79 -0.92
CA ILE A 47 21.21 -16.97 -0.27
C ILE A 47 22.32 -17.94 0.19
N GLU A 48 21.94 -18.94 0.98
CA GLU A 48 22.86 -19.94 1.53
C GLU A 48 23.01 -21.21 0.66
N ASP A 49 22.39 -21.22 -0.51
CA ASP A 49 22.42 -22.33 -1.47
C ASP A 49 22.71 -21.81 -2.89
N ASP A 50 23.03 -22.69 -3.82
CA ASP A 50 23.30 -22.32 -5.23
C ASP A 50 22.05 -21.87 -5.97
N LYS A 51 20.87 -22.27 -5.48
CA LYS A 51 19.56 -21.91 -6.04
C LYS A 51 18.47 -22.02 -4.97
N LEU A 52 17.37 -21.37 -5.21
CA LEU A 52 16.14 -21.56 -4.44
C LEU A 52 15.47 -22.91 -4.78
N PRO A 53 14.63 -23.46 -3.87
CA PRO A 53 13.99 -24.77 -4.07
C PRO A 53 12.88 -24.77 -5.14
N TYR A 54 12.61 -23.65 -5.78
CA TYR A 54 11.60 -23.44 -6.81
C TYR A 54 12.17 -22.60 -7.97
N PRO A 55 11.54 -22.61 -9.17
CA PRO A 55 11.93 -21.79 -10.30
C PRO A 55 11.81 -20.29 -9.99
N THR A 56 12.77 -19.51 -10.46
CA THR A 56 12.77 -18.03 -10.32
C THR A 56 12.51 -17.34 -11.66
N PRO A 57 11.91 -16.15 -11.68
CA PRO A 57 11.85 -15.30 -12.87
C PRO A 57 13.24 -15.03 -13.45
N LYS A 58 13.32 -14.76 -14.75
CA LYS A 58 14.61 -14.46 -15.45
C LYS A 58 15.35 -13.24 -14.88
N GLN A 59 14.62 -12.33 -14.24
CA GLN A 59 15.16 -11.13 -13.60
C GLN A 59 15.77 -11.42 -12.22
N VAL A 60 15.61 -12.63 -11.68
CA VAL A 60 16.10 -13.02 -10.34
C VAL A 60 17.32 -13.90 -10.48
N THR A 61 18.44 -13.45 -9.95
CA THR A 61 19.70 -14.20 -9.84
C THR A 61 19.97 -14.58 -8.39
N CYS A 62 20.15 -15.88 -8.13
CA CYS A 62 20.56 -16.38 -6.82
C CYS A 62 22.08 -16.33 -6.70
N VAL A 63 22.59 -15.84 -5.57
CA VAL A 63 24.02 -15.72 -5.27
C VAL A 63 24.31 -16.46 -3.97
N ASN A 64 25.03 -17.57 -4.05
CA ASN A 64 25.45 -18.33 -2.88
C ASN A 64 26.55 -17.57 -2.11
N VAL A 65 26.30 -17.29 -0.84
CA VAL A 65 27.23 -16.54 0.02
C VAL A 65 27.82 -17.35 1.19
N THR A 66 27.61 -18.66 1.22
CA THR A 66 28.10 -19.50 2.33
C THR A 66 29.62 -19.52 2.46
N GLY A 67 30.35 -19.25 1.37
CA GLY A 67 31.82 -19.17 1.36
C GLY A 67 32.40 -17.77 1.56
N GLN A 68 31.57 -16.78 1.92
CA GLN A 68 32.03 -15.40 2.09
C GLN A 68 33.09 -15.28 3.20
N THR A 69 34.05 -14.38 3.02
CA THR A 69 35.13 -14.10 3.98
C THR A 69 35.16 -12.64 4.45
N PHE A 70 34.18 -11.83 4.07
CA PHE A 70 34.05 -10.44 4.49
C PHE A 70 33.83 -10.35 6.02
N PHE A 71 33.05 -11.30 6.56
CA PHE A 71 32.68 -11.39 7.95
C PHE A 71 33.03 -12.76 8.51
N PRO A 72 34.09 -12.89 9.34
CA PRO A 72 34.46 -14.16 9.94
C PRO A 72 33.40 -14.60 10.97
N SER A 73 33.19 -15.91 11.09
CA SER A 73 32.21 -16.49 12.03
C SER A 73 32.50 -16.19 13.50
N THR A 74 33.74 -15.78 13.83
CA THR A 74 34.17 -15.32 15.15
C THR A 74 33.92 -13.83 15.39
N GLY A 75 33.46 -13.10 14.37
CA GLY A 75 33.19 -11.65 14.45
C GLY A 75 32.07 -11.31 15.43
N PRO A 76 32.14 -10.15 16.11
CA PRO A 76 31.20 -9.78 17.18
C PRO A 76 29.74 -9.63 16.69
N CYS A 77 29.53 -9.33 15.39
CA CYS A 77 28.21 -9.15 14.80
C CYS A 77 27.72 -10.37 14.01
N TYR A 78 28.49 -11.45 13.88
CA TYR A 78 28.19 -12.58 13.00
C TYR A 78 26.96 -13.39 13.49
N ASN A 79 26.89 -13.68 14.78
CA ASN A 79 25.84 -14.48 15.42
C ASN A 79 25.02 -13.64 16.40
N THR A 80 24.36 -12.59 15.89
CA THR A 80 23.38 -11.80 16.67
C THR A 80 21.98 -12.40 16.49
N LYS A 81 20.95 -11.76 17.04
CA LYS A 81 19.55 -12.12 16.70
C LYS A 81 19.29 -12.00 15.20
N TYR A 82 20.04 -11.16 14.51
CA TYR A 82 20.14 -11.12 13.04
C TYR A 82 21.29 -12.01 12.61
N THR A 83 21.15 -12.67 11.47
CA THR A 83 22.20 -13.53 10.94
C THR A 83 23.29 -12.71 10.24
N TYR A 84 24.43 -13.34 9.93
CA TYR A 84 25.50 -12.70 9.13
C TYR A 84 25.02 -12.18 7.76
N MET A 85 23.84 -12.64 7.29
CA MET A 85 23.28 -12.23 6.01
C MET A 85 23.07 -10.71 5.94
N ILE A 86 22.63 -10.07 7.02
CA ILE A 86 22.44 -8.62 7.00
C ILE A 86 23.76 -7.85 6.92
N LEU A 87 24.88 -8.43 7.40
CA LEU A 87 26.20 -7.81 7.29
C LEU A 87 26.62 -7.66 5.83
N LEU A 88 26.23 -8.60 4.96
CA LEU A 88 26.56 -8.59 3.53
C LEU A 88 26.02 -7.39 2.78
N LYS A 89 24.97 -6.71 3.28
CA LYS A 89 24.52 -5.42 2.78
C LYS A 89 25.66 -4.39 2.71
N THR A 90 26.63 -4.50 3.62
CA THR A 90 27.77 -3.56 3.71
C THR A 90 28.93 -3.93 2.77
N ALA A 91 28.94 -5.17 2.24
CA ALA A 91 29.97 -5.65 1.33
C ALA A 91 29.60 -5.51 -0.15
N LEU A 92 28.47 -4.88 -0.47
CA LEU A 92 27.96 -4.77 -1.84
C LEU A 92 28.91 -4.02 -2.78
N THR A 93 29.72 -3.09 -2.28
CA THR A 93 30.77 -2.41 -3.07
C THR A 93 31.86 -3.37 -3.55
N LYS A 94 32.12 -4.44 -2.82
CA LYS A 94 33.10 -5.48 -3.17
C LYS A 94 32.47 -6.55 -4.08
N ILE A 95 31.18 -6.79 -3.88
CA ILE A 95 30.41 -7.78 -4.67
C ILE A 95 30.08 -7.24 -6.06
N PHE A 96 29.73 -5.96 -6.16
CA PHE A 96 29.41 -5.25 -7.40
C PHE A 96 30.47 -4.18 -7.71
N PRO A 97 31.65 -4.55 -8.21
CA PRO A 97 32.75 -3.59 -8.40
C PRO A 97 32.45 -2.50 -9.42
N ASP A 98 31.57 -2.78 -10.39
CA ASP A 98 31.28 -1.88 -11.51
C ASP A 98 29.96 -1.08 -11.31
N ALA A 99 29.14 -1.46 -10.33
CA ALA A 99 27.88 -0.77 -10.10
C ALA A 99 28.08 0.56 -9.38
N GLU A 100 27.37 1.59 -9.85
CA GLU A 100 27.34 2.92 -9.21
C GLU A 100 26.41 2.96 -8.02
N ARG A 101 25.26 2.26 -8.11
CA ARG A 101 24.20 2.24 -7.08
C ARG A 101 23.43 0.94 -7.06
N CYS A 102 22.81 0.65 -5.94
CA CYS A 102 21.83 -0.42 -5.80
C CYS A 102 20.77 -0.08 -4.74
N VAL A 103 19.61 -0.70 -4.86
CA VAL A 103 18.56 -0.66 -3.84
C VAL A 103 18.64 -1.94 -3.00
N ILE A 104 18.63 -1.80 -1.69
CA ILE A 104 18.49 -2.91 -0.74
C ILE A 104 17.04 -2.92 -0.26
N LEU A 105 16.42 -4.09 -0.27
CA LEU A 105 15.13 -4.34 0.35
C LEU A 105 15.25 -5.50 1.33
N ASP A 106 14.67 -5.36 2.52
CA ASP A 106 14.54 -6.47 3.47
C ASP A 106 13.51 -7.49 2.96
N VAL A 107 13.66 -8.74 3.36
CA VAL A 107 12.78 -9.84 2.91
C VAL A 107 11.34 -9.64 3.36
N ASP A 108 11.14 -8.94 4.46
CA ASP A 108 9.81 -8.58 5.00
C ASP A 108 9.26 -7.28 4.40
N THR A 109 9.55 -7.01 3.13
CA THR A 109 9.00 -5.87 2.38
C THR A 109 8.08 -6.32 1.23
N ILE A 110 7.02 -5.55 0.96
CA ILE A 110 6.15 -5.71 -0.20
C ILE A 110 6.12 -4.39 -0.96
N VAL A 111 6.48 -4.42 -2.24
CA VAL A 111 6.39 -3.25 -3.13
C VAL A 111 4.95 -3.10 -3.59
N CYS A 112 4.41 -1.89 -3.46
CA CYS A 112 3.01 -1.56 -3.66
C CYS A 112 2.78 -0.61 -4.85
N GLY A 113 3.86 -0.21 -5.54
CA GLY A 113 3.79 0.71 -6.67
C GLY A 113 5.10 0.84 -7.42
N ASP A 114 5.15 1.76 -8.37
CA ASP A 114 6.37 2.10 -9.10
C ASP A 114 7.37 2.82 -8.18
N VAL A 115 8.58 2.26 -8.08
CA VAL A 115 9.70 2.82 -7.31
C VAL A 115 10.86 3.24 -8.21
N SER A 116 10.64 3.37 -9.52
CA SER A 116 11.67 3.73 -10.51
C SER A 116 12.36 5.06 -10.23
N ALA A 117 11.71 5.98 -9.53
CA ALA A 117 12.28 7.24 -9.09
C ALA A 117 13.55 7.07 -8.22
N LEU A 118 13.71 5.92 -7.53
CA LEU A 118 14.93 5.64 -6.75
C LEU A 118 16.19 5.61 -7.61
N TRP A 119 16.12 5.14 -8.85
CA TRP A 119 17.29 5.08 -9.73
C TRP A 119 17.66 6.44 -10.33
N ASN A 120 16.72 7.39 -10.33
CA ASN A 120 16.93 8.77 -10.77
C ASN A 120 17.22 9.74 -9.61
N TYR A 121 17.24 9.23 -8.38
CA TYR A 121 17.48 10.03 -7.19
C TYR A 121 18.90 10.58 -7.17
N ASP A 122 19.07 11.88 -6.89
CA ASP A 122 20.38 12.51 -6.81
C ASP A 122 21.09 12.14 -5.49
N LEU A 123 22.11 11.30 -5.58
CA LEU A 123 22.99 10.92 -4.47
C LEU A 123 24.38 11.54 -4.58
N SER A 124 24.58 12.57 -5.40
CA SER A 124 25.92 13.12 -5.66
C SER A 124 26.65 13.56 -4.37
N HIS A 125 25.93 13.96 -3.35
CA HIS A 125 26.47 14.43 -2.07
C HIS A 125 26.29 13.43 -0.90
N ALA A 126 25.52 12.35 -1.08
CA ALA A 126 25.23 11.37 -0.04
C ALA A 126 25.85 9.99 -0.32
N TYR A 127 26.09 9.20 0.72
CA TYR A 127 26.53 7.80 0.63
C TYR A 127 25.35 6.85 0.42
N TYR A 128 24.18 7.23 0.92
CA TYR A 128 22.94 6.48 0.75
C TYR A 128 21.73 7.38 1.00
N ALA A 129 20.58 6.92 0.55
CA ALA A 129 19.28 7.48 0.93
C ALA A 129 18.42 6.41 1.58
N ALA A 130 17.71 6.79 2.63
CA ALA A 130 16.82 5.90 3.38
C ALA A 130 15.78 6.70 4.17
N VAL A 131 14.71 6.04 4.61
CA VAL A 131 13.70 6.70 5.44
C VAL A 131 14.22 6.84 6.88
N THR A 132 14.05 8.03 7.45
CA THR A 132 14.48 8.33 8.82
C THR A 132 13.55 7.70 9.85
N GLU A 133 14.11 7.10 10.89
CA GLU A 133 13.38 6.66 12.07
C GLU A 133 13.25 7.82 13.07
N PRO A 134 12.05 8.38 13.32
CA PRO A 134 11.88 9.49 14.26
C PRO A 134 12.33 9.13 15.69
N GLU A 135 11.93 7.95 16.20
CA GLU A 135 12.28 7.49 17.54
C GLU A 135 13.78 7.15 17.64
N GLY A 136 14.33 6.47 16.63
CA GLY A 136 15.76 6.21 16.55
C GLY A 136 16.59 7.49 16.55
N SER A 137 16.13 8.52 15.85
CA SER A 137 16.73 9.85 15.80
C SER A 137 16.64 10.56 17.16
N ARG A 138 15.47 10.51 17.80
CA ARG A 138 15.24 11.10 19.13
C ARG A 138 16.18 10.48 20.19
N LEU A 139 16.27 9.16 20.22
CA LEU A 139 17.13 8.44 21.20
C LEU A 139 18.62 8.72 21.01
N ARG A 140 19.06 8.99 19.79
CA ARG A 140 20.47 9.22 19.45
C ARG A 140 20.85 10.71 19.34
N GLY A 141 19.84 11.61 19.42
CA GLY A 141 20.05 13.06 19.29
C GLY A 141 20.57 13.49 17.91
N ARG A 142 20.33 12.67 16.88
CA ARG A 142 20.75 12.92 15.48
C ARG A 142 19.88 12.13 14.52
N PRO A 143 19.78 12.52 13.23
CA PRO A 143 19.11 11.73 12.22
C PRO A 143 19.63 10.28 12.18
N TYR A 144 18.70 9.33 12.12
CA TYR A 144 19.01 7.91 12.11
C TYR A 144 18.12 7.21 11.07
N ALA A 145 18.75 6.57 10.11
CA ALA A 145 18.09 5.93 8.98
C ALA A 145 17.73 4.48 9.27
N ASN A 146 16.53 4.05 8.83
CA ASN A 146 16.13 2.66 8.78
C ASN A 146 16.79 1.94 7.59
N PHE A 147 17.25 0.70 7.76
CA PHE A 147 17.99 -0.05 6.74
C PHE A 147 17.19 -1.18 6.08
N GLY A 148 15.87 -1.21 6.24
CA GLY A 148 15.00 -2.15 5.52
C GLY A 148 14.74 -1.75 4.07
N VAL A 149 14.83 -0.44 3.76
CA VAL A 149 14.77 0.09 2.38
C VAL A 149 15.86 1.14 2.23
N VAL A 150 16.86 0.88 1.40
CA VAL A 150 18.03 1.75 1.23
C VAL A 150 18.43 1.84 -0.23
N LEU A 151 18.70 3.05 -0.69
CA LEU A 151 19.41 3.31 -1.94
C LEU A 151 20.87 3.62 -1.61
N LEU A 152 21.81 2.75 -2.02
CA LEU A 152 23.24 2.95 -1.81
C LEU A 152 23.92 3.61 -3.00
N ASN A 153 24.82 4.56 -2.73
CA ASN A 153 25.82 5.07 -3.67
C ASN A 153 27.11 4.23 -3.54
N LEU A 154 27.18 3.12 -4.30
CA LEU A 154 28.30 2.18 -4.22
C LEU A 154 29.62 2.81 -4.66
N ASP A 155 29.58 3.64 -5.69
CA ASP A 155 30.77 4.32 -6.20
C ASP A 155 31.37 5.28 -5.16
N LYS A 156 30.53 6.11 -4.53
CA LYS A 156 30.97 7.05 -3.50
C LYS A 156 31.47 6.35 -2.23
N LEU A 157 30.83 5.24 -1.81
CA LEU A 157 31.30 4.43 -0.69
C LEU A 157 32.70 3.88 -0.98
N ARG A 158 32.89 3.32 -2.16
CA ARG A 158 34.14 2.71 -2.63
C ARG A 158 35.24 3.75 -2.76
N THR A 159 35.00 4.85 -3.47
CA THR A 159 36.00 5.90 -3.73
C THR A 159 36.42 6.65 -2.47
N SER A 160 35.57 6.69 -1.45
CA SER A 160 35.90 7.32 -0.16
C SER A 160 36.50 6.36 0.87
N GLY A 161 36.57 5.04 0.59
CA GLY A 161 37.01 4.00 1.54
C GLY A 161 36.06 3.80 2.74
N LYS A 162 34.82 4.31 2.66
CA LYS A 162 33.85 4.16 3.75
C LYS A 162 33.33 2.73 3.87
N ASP A 163 33.28 2.02 2.75
CA ASP A 163 32.93 0.59 2.72
C ASP A 163 33.89 -0.26 3.54
N ASP A 164 35.22 -0.07 3.38
CA ASP A 164 36.21 -0.78 4.19
C ASP A 164 36.08 -0.43 5.68
N LEU A 165 35.89 0.85 6.01
CA LEU A 165 35.68 1.28 7.39
C LEU A 165 34.44 0.66 8.03
N ILE A 166 33.34 0.48 7.28
CA ILE A 166 32.11 -0.14 7.77
C ILE A 166 32.33 -1.64 8.03
N ILE A 167 33.00 -2.34 7.11
CA ILE A 167 33.32 -3.76 7.25
C ILE A 167 34.24 -3.98 8.47
N ASP A 168 35.30 -3.18 8.61
CA ASP A 168 36.22 -3.25 9.73
C ASP A 168 35.55 -2.98 11.09
N GLU A 169 34.64 -1.99 11.11
CA GLU A 169 33.88 -1.65 12.31
C GLU A 169 32.99 -2.84 12.75
N LEU A 170 32.31 -3.50 11.81
CA LEU A 170 31.44 -4.66 12.08
C LEU A 170 32.24 -5.91 12.47
N ASN A 171 33.49 -6.04 12.00
CA ASN A 171 34.38 -7.13 12.36
C ASN A 171 35.06 -6.94 13.76
N THR A 172 35.05 -5.73 14.30
CA THR A 172 35.74 -5.39 15.55
C THR A 172 34.81 -4.98 16.69
N ARG A 173 33.57 -4.56 16.38
CA ARG A 173 32.63 -4.07 17.42
C ARG A 173 31.25 -4.71 17.29
N TYR A 174 30.64 -4.94 18.44
CA TYR A 174 29.25 -5.39 18.54
C TYR A 174 28.27 -4.21 18.36
N TYR A 175 27.18 -4.46 17.63
CA TYR A 175 26.05 -3.57 17.46
C TYR A 175 24.74 -4.31 17.64
N SER A 176 23.72 -3.63 18.20
CA SER A 176 22.37 -4.20 18.35
C SER A 176 21.62 -4.30 17.01
N PHE A 177 21.87 -3.34 16.12
CA PHE A 177 21.40 -3.30 14.73
C PHE A 177 22.63 -3.15 13.82
N PRO A 178 23.36 -4.24 13.53
CA PRO A 178 24.73 -4.18 13.05
C PRO A 178 24.96 -3.26 11.85
N GLU A 179 24.40 -3.60 10.70
CA GLU A 179 24.62 -2.82 9.47
C GLU A 179 24.02 -1.42 9.57
N GLN A 180 22.82 -1.30 10.15
CA GLN A 180 22.12 -0.03 10.32
C GLN A 180 22.92 0.92 11.24
N ASP A 181 23.39 0.44 12.38
CA ASP A 181 24.19 1.24 13.33
C ASP A 181 25.53 1.66 12.71
N ALA A 182 26.22 0.74 11.99
CA ALA A 182 27.52 1.01 11.40
C ALA A 182 27.43 2.08 10.30
N PHE A 183 26.46 1.97 9.39
CA PHE A 183 26.22 2.98 8.35
C PHE A 183 25.86 4.34 8.95
N ASN A 184 24.89 4.39 9.86
CA ASN A 184 24.48 5.62 10.53
C ASN A 184 25.61 6.28 11.32
N LYS A 185 26.59 5.49 11.83
CA LYS A 185 27.75 6.00 12.52
C LYS A 185 28.84 6.54 11.57
N ILE A 186 29.21 5.75 10.56
CA ILE A 186 30.36 6.03 9.71
C ILE A 186 30.04 7.05 8.62
N CYS A 187 28.81 7.00 8.08
CA CYS A 187 28.33 7.93 7.07
C CYS A 187 27.55 9.12 7.64
N MET A 188 27.70 9.39 8.92
CA MET A 188 27.01 10.45 9.65
C MET A 188 27.00 11.77 8.87
N ASN A 189 25.82 12.43 8.82
CA ASN A 189 25.57 13.71 8.10
C ASN A 189 25.74 13.66 6.56
N ARG A 190 25.82 12.46 5.98
CA ARG A 190 25.88 12.27 4.52
C ARG A 190 24.99 11.14 4.06
N PHE A 191 23.77 11.09 4.58
CA PHE A 191 22.65 10.36 3.98
C PHE A 191 21.53 11.34 3.66
N ASP A 192 20.72 10.99 2.68
CA ASP A 192 19.54 11.75 2.29
C ASP A 192 18.28 11.09 2.83
N PRO A 193 17.38 11.84 3.46
CA PRO A 193 16.10 11.30 3.91
C PRO A 193 15.19 11.06 2.72
N LEU A 194 14.83 9.79 2.47
CA LEU A 194 13.74 9.45 1.55
C LEU A 194 12.38 9.80 2.17
N PRO A 195 11.36 10.11 1.34
CA PRO A 195 9.99 10.22 1.80
C PRO A 195 9.55 8.94 2.55
N PRO A 196 8.74 9.05 3.62
CA PRO A 196 8.24 7.90 4.39
C PRO A 196 7.51 6.85 3.53
N ASP A 197 6.97 7.25 2.38
CA ASP A 197 6.29 6.41 1.39
C ASP A 197 7.10 5.19 0.95
N TYR A 198 8.44 5.32 0.95
CA TYR A 198 9.34 4.25 0.55
C TYR A 198 9.66 3.21 1.66
N ASN A 199 9.17 3.42 2.89
CA ASN A 199 9.39 2.46 3.97
C ASN A 199 8.26 2.59 5.00
N VAL A 200 7.04 2.17 4.60
CA VAL A 200 5.84 2.30 5.41
C VAL A 200 5.75 1.13 6.35
N THR A 201 6.02 1.39 7.63
CA THR A 201 5.84 0.41 8.69
C THR A 201 4.44 0.56 9.30
N ASN A 202 3.74 -0.53 9.50
CA ASN A 202 2.39 -0.53 10.06
C ASN A 202 2.39 -0.92 11.55
N PHE A 203 1.26 -0.71 12.21
CA PHE A 203 0.86 -1.33 13.47
C PHE A 203 1.17 -0.57 14.75
N GLY A 204 0.77 0.71 14.80
CA GLY A 204 0.79 1.50 16.04
C GLY A 204 2.15 2.12 16.36
N PHE A 205 3.21 1.66 15.71
CA PHE A 205 4.51 2.29 15.70
C PHE A 205 4.85 2.73 14.30
N ASN A 206 4.75 4.01 14.05
CA ASN A 206 5.21 4.58 12.80
C ASN A 206 6.71 4.86 12.95
N ILE A 207 7.55 3.82 12.80
CA ILE A 207 8.98 3.96 13.00
C ILE A 207 9.68 4.80 11.92
N THR A 208 9.01 5.06 10.81
CA THR A 208 9.58 5.78 9.66
C THR A 208 8.85 7.09 9.31
N GLY A 209 7.93 7.59 10.15
CA GLY A 209 7.19 8.83 9.91
C GLY A 209 5.81 8.62 9.30
N ASN A 210 5.16 9.72 8.85
CA ASN A 210 3.82 9.69 8.28
C ASN A 210 3.90 9.69 6.75
N PRO A 211 3.62 8.57 6.05
CA PRO A 211 3.63 8.50 4.61
C PRO A 211 2.41 9.21 4.02
N SER A 212 2.58 9.78 2.82
CA SER A 212 1.48 10.30 2.03
C SER A 212 0.77 9.18 1.24
N ARG A 213 1.52 8.13 0.89
CA ARG A 213 1.07 6.91 0.22
C ARG A 213 1.96 5.74 0.60
N THR A 214 1.62 4.52 0.18
CA THR A 214 2.45 3.34 0.40
C THR A 214 3.08 2.89 -0.90
N LEU A 215 4.38 3.14 -1.08
CA LEU A 215 5.17 2.61 -2.20
C LEU A 215 5.87 1.29 -1.83
N ILE A 216 6.41 1.20 -0.62
CA ILE A 216 6.99 -0.02 -0.09
C ILE A 216 6.49 -0.20 1.34
N LYS A 217 5.80 -1.32 1.58
CA LYS A 217 5.36 -1.75 2.89
C LYS A 217 6.45 -2.60 3.53
N HIS A 218 6.79 -2.33 4.79
CA HIS A 218 7.83 -3.04 5.54
C HIS A 218 7.26 -3.57 6.86
N PHE A 219 7.33 -4.86 7.08
CA PHE A 219 6.79 -5.54 8.25
C PHE A 219 7.78 -5.65 9.41
N ALA A 220 8.64 -4.65 9.53
CA ALA A 220 9.70 -4.61 10.55
C ALA A 220 9.19 -4.92 11.96
N GLY A 221 9.75 -5.95 12.59
CA GLY A 221 9.42 -6.34 13.95
C GLY A 221 8.16 -7.20 14.12
N PHE A 222 7.61 -7.75 13.04
CA PHE A 222 6.50 -8.71 13.07
C PHE A 222 6.99 -10.12 12.82
N ASP A 223 6.84 -11.00 13.80
CA ASP A 223 7.22 -12.41 13.68
C ASP A 223 6.26 -13.18 12.73
N ASP A 224 4.99 -12.78 12.67
CA ASP A 224 3.91 -13.39 11.87
C ASP A 224 3.57 -12.60 10.59
N TRP A 225 4.51 -11.80 10.08
CA TRP A 225 4.29 -10.96 8.89
C TRP A 225 3.89 -11.74 7.64
N THR A 226 4.27 -13.01 7.57
CA THR A 226 3.93 -13.90 6.45
C THR A 226 2.45 -14.25 6.38
N ASP A 227 1.69 -14.10 7.47
CA ASP A 227 0.27 -14.41 7.52
C ASP A 227 -0.62 -13.31 6.92
N PHE A 228 -0.05 -12.12 6.67
CA PHE A 228 -0.81 -11.04 6.05
C PHE A 228 -1.29 -11.39 4.63
N SER A 229 -2.54 -11.06 4.33
CA SER A 229 -3.19 -11.40 3.06
C SER A 229 -2.42 -10.88 1.84
N ILE A 230 -1.82 -9.71 1.94
CA ILE A 230 -1.01 -9.15 0.86
C ILE A 230 0.26 -9.98 0.60
N VAL A 231 0.88 -10.53 1.62
CA VAL A 231 2.02 -11.44 1.48
C VAL A 231 1.55 -12.76 0.87
N GLN A 232 0.48 -13.35 1.41
CA GLN A 232 -0.14 -14.57 0.90
C GLN A 232 -0.63 -14.42 -0.55
N TYR A 233 -1.07 -13.24 -0.93
CA TYR A 233 -1.42 -12.94 -2.32
C TYR A 233 -0.19 -13.06 -3.23
N TRP A 234 0.90 -12.36 -2.90
CA TRP A 234 2.10 -12.31 -3.74
C TRP A 234 2.89 -13.62 -3.79
N LEU A 235 2.69 -14.52 -2.84
CA LEU A 235 3.22 -15.90 -2.93
C LEU A 235 2.58 -16.70 -4.08
N LYS A 236 1.37 -16.34 -4.49
CA LYS A 236 0.55 -17.07 -5.47
C LYS A 236 0.40 -16.34 -6.81
N HIS A 237 0.73 -15.05 -6.87
CA HIS A 237 0.47 -14.19 -8.01
C HIS A 237 1.71 -13.36 -8.37
N THR A 238 1.80 -13.01 -9.66
CA THR A 238 2.87 -12.16 -10.22
C THR A 238 2.33 -10.86 -10.81
N SER A 239 1.05 -10.58 -10.60
CA SER A 239 0.38 -9.34 -10.98
C SER A 239 -0.28 -8.71 -9.76
N PRO A 240 -0.50 -7.38 -9.74
CA PRO A 240 -1.12 -6.70 -8.61
C PRO A 240 -2.52 -7.25 -8.25
N PRO A 241 -2.95 -7.12 -6.98
CA PRO A 241 -4.30 -7.46 -6.58
C PRO A 241 -5.33 -6.70 -7.41
N PRO A 242 -6.43 -7.36 -7.84
CA PRO A 242 -7.48 -6.69 -8.60
C PRO A 242 -8.06 -5.48 -7.86
N ARG A 243 -8.23 -4.39 -8.59
CA ARG A 243 -8.78 -3.13 -8.09
C ARG A 243 -10.25 -3.03 -8.47
N TYR A 244 -11.12 -3.46 -7.57
CA TYR A 244 -12.57 -3.41 -7.72
C TYR A 244 -13.16 -2.20 -7.02
N VAL A 245 -14.05 -1.47 -7.70
CA VAL A 245 -14.75 -0.30 -7.17
C VAL A 245 -16.26 -0.51 -7.31
N VAL A 246 -17.02 -0.04 -6.31
CA VAL A 246 -18.48 -0.14 -6.31
C VAL A 246 -19.08 1.23 -6.11
N TYR A 247 -20.07 1.55 -6.92
CA TYR A 247 -20.98 2.66 -6.77
C TYR A 247 -22.41 2.17 -6.71
N ALA A 248 -23.27 2.85 -6.00
CA ALA A 248 -24.69 2.59 -6.02
C ALA A 248 -25.50 3.89 -6.13
N GLY A 249 -26.54 3.88 -6.92
CA GLY A 249 -27.39 5.05 -7.08
C GLY A 249 -28.63 4.78 -7.89
N ASP A 250 -29.70 5.53 -7.62
CA ASP A 250 -30.88 5.60 -8.46
C ASP A 250 -30.71 6.65 -9.57
N HIS A 251 -31.69 6.75 -10.46
CA HIS A 251 -31.66 7.66 -11.61
C HIS A 251 -31.37 9.14 -11.27
N ARG A 252 -31.62 9.58 -10.02
CA ARG A 252 -31.37 10.95 -9.58
C ARG A 252 -29.88 11.29 -9.45
N VAL A 253 -29.03 10.29 -9.31
CA VAL A 253 -27.59 10.45 -9.09
C VAL A 253 -26.73 9.84 -10.20
N TYR A 254 -27.30 9.28 -11.27
CA TYR A 254 -26.54 8.64 -12.34
C TYR A 254 -25.49 9.57 -12.98
N ASN A 255 -25.83 10.83 -13.23
CA ASN A 255 -24.86 11.80 -13.76
C ASN A 255 -23.71 12.04 -12.78
N MET A 256 -23.98 12.04 -11.48
CA MET A 256 -22.94 12.17 -10.45
C MET A 256 -22.05 10.92 -10.42
N MET A 257 -22.63 9.71 -10.51
CA MET A 257 -21.87 8.46 -10.64
C MET A 257 -20.90 8.52 -11.81
N VAL A 258 -21.38 8.91 -12.99
CA VAL A 258 -20.57 9.02 -14.21
C VAL A 258 -19.44 10.03 -14.02
N SER A 259 -19.71 11.20 -13.44
CA SER A 259 -18.70 12.22 -13.16
C SER A 259 -17.63 11.72 -12.20
N SER A 260 -18.06 11.05 -11.12
CA SER A 260 -17.15 10.47 -10.12
C SER A 260 -16.26 9.40 -10.73
N VAL A 261 -16.84 8.50 -11.53
CA VAL A 261 -16.08 7.44 -12.22
C VAL A 261 -15.10 8.01 -13.26
N LYS A 262 -15.49 9.05 -13.99
CA LYS A 262 -14.58 9.71 -14.93
C LYS A 262 -13.36 10.28 -14.19
N SER A 263 -13.58 10.93 -13.05
CA SER A 263 -12.47 11.42 -12.21
C SER A 263 -11.60 10.29 -11.68
N LEU A 264 -12.20 9.18 -11.23
CA LEU A 264 -11.46 8.00 -10.80
C LEU A 264 -10.58 7.43 -11.91
N LEU A 265 -11.17 7.12 -13.07
CA LEU A 265 -10.46 6.49 -14.20
C LEU A 265 -9.40 7.40 -14.83
N TYR A 266 -9.54 8.73 -14.68
CA TYR A 266 -8.53 9.68 -15.11
C TYR A 266 -7.26 9.63 -14.28
N HIS A 267 -7.38 9.40 -12.96
CA HIS A 267 -6.26 9.43 -12.01
C HIS A 267 -5.75 8.05 -11.60
N THR A 268 -6.62 7.02 -11.66
CA THR A 268 -6.30 5.71 -11.05
C THR A 268 -6.75 4.58 -11.96
N PRO A 269 -5.83 3.69 -12.37
CA PRO A 269 -6.22 2.49 -13.09
C PRO A 269 -6.97 1.53 -12.16
N VAL A 270 -8.12 1.00 -12.63
CA VAL A 270 -8.93 -0.01 -11.93
C VAL A 270 -9.29 -1.14 -12.88
N ASP A 271 -9.46 -2.36 -12.34
CA ASP A 271 -9.77 -3.53 -13.16
C ASP A 271 -11.25 -3.65 -13.46
N LYS A 272 -12.11 -3.25 -12.51
CA LYS A 272 -13.55 -3.34 -12.67
C LYS A 272 -14.28 -2.36 -11.76
N ILE A 273 -15.34 -1.77 -12.29
CA ILE A 273 -16.28 -0.92 -11.55
C ILE A 273 -17.66 -1.57 -11.62
N PHE A 274 -18.30 -1.76 -10.47
CA PHE A 274 -19.67 -2.24 -10.39
C PHE A 274 -20.61 -1.07 -10.11
N PHE A 275 -21.57 -0.87 -11.00
CA PHE A 275 -22.68 0.07 -10.80
C PHE A 275 -23.93 -0.70 -10.35
N LEU A 276 -24.28 -0.52 -9.07
CA LEU A 276 -25.55 -1.01 -8.55
C LEU A 276 -26.65 -0.02 -8.93
N THR A 277 -27.59 -0.43 -9.78
CA THR A 277 -28.61 0.43 -10.37
C THR A 277 -30.00 -0.16 -10.21
N GLU A 278 -31.04 0.70 -10.25
CA GLU A 278 -32.45 0.25 -10.22
C GLU A 278 -32.98 -0.11 -11.60
N HIS A 279 -32.32 0.33 -12.67
CA HIS A 279 -32.78 0.14 -14.05
C HIS A 279 -31.67 -0.41 -14.94
N ASP A 280 -32.10 -1.19 -15.93
CA ASP A 280 -31.27 -1.77 -16.97
C ASP A 280 -31.99 -1.59 -18.33
N PRO A 281 -31.35 -1.06 -19.39
CA PRO A 281 -29.94 -0.63 -19.43
C PRO A 281 -29.71 0.73 -18.75
N PHE A 282 -28.44 1.00 -18.44
CA PHE A 282 -28.00 2.33 -18.01
C PHE A 282 -28.27 3.35 -19.14
N PRO A 283 -28.68 4.59 -18.83
CA PRO A 283 -29.18 5.52 -19.86
C PRO A 283 -28.16 5.97 -20.91
N GLU A 284 -26.85 5.78 -20.64
CA GLU A 284 -25.79 6.07 -21.61
C GLU A 284 -24.82 4.90 -21.78
N PRO A 285 -24.13 4.80 -22.94
CA PRO A 285 -23.08 3.79 -23.12
C PRO A 285 -21.93 3.97 -22.14
N LEU A 286 -21.56 2.89 -21.44
CA LEU A 286 -20.47 2.85 -20.48
C LEU A 286 -19.29 2.04 -21.04
N PRO A 287 -18.04 2.37 -20.64
CA PRO A 287 -16.88 1.60 -21.06
C PRO A 287 -16.90 0.18 -20.45
N PRO A 288 -16.24 -0.82 -21.07
CA PRO A 288 -16.27 -2.22 -20.63
C PRO A 288 -15.75 -2.49 -19.21
N VAL A 289 -15.00 -1.55 -18.64
CA VAL A 289 -14.53 -1.63 -17.25
C VAL A 289 -15.69 -1.48 -16.24
N ILE A 290 -16.84 -0.95 -16.67
CA ILE A 290 -18.03 -0.75 -15.84
C ILE A 290 -19.05 -1.85 -16.13
N GLU A 291 -19.49 -2.53 -15.09
CA GLU A 291 -20.58 -3.51 -15.11
C GLU A 291 -21.75 -3.01 -14.28
N CYS A 292 -22.93 -2.95 -14.92
CA CYS A 292 -24.16 -2.61 -14.20
C CYS A 292 -24.79 -3.87 -13.62
N ILE A 293 -25.15 -3.80 -12.33
CA ILE A 293 -25.90 -4.84 -11.63
C ILE A 293 -27.25 -4.23 -11.24
N ASN A 294 -28.32 -4.77 -11.83
CA ASN A 294 -29.68 -4.34 -11.48
C ASN A 294 -30.07 -4.90 -10.12
N VAL A 295 -30.32 -4.03 -9.16
CA VAL A 295 -30.69 -4.39 -7.77
C VAL A 295 -32.13 -4.01 -7.43
N SER A 296 -32.99 -3.73 -8.42
CA SER A 296 -34.39 -3.34 -8.22
C SER A 296 -35.22 -4.41 -7.50
N ASN A 297 -34.88 -5.70 -7.69
CA ASN A 297 -35.56 -6.85 -7.11
C ASN A 297 -34.78 -7.48 -5.94
N GLN A 298 -33.87 -6.74 -5.31
CA GLN A 298 -33.13 -7.24 -4.16
C GLN A 298 -34.07 -7.51 -2.97
N ASP A 299 -33.81 -8.56 -2.21
CA ASP A 299 -34.55 -8.98 -1.02
C ASP A 299 -33.76 -8.84 0.29
N ILE A 300 -32.53 -8.31 0.21
CA ILE A 300 -31.64 -8.09 1.35
C ILE A 300 -32.23 -7.07 2.32
N PHE A 301 -32.76 -5.97 1.76
CA PHE A 301 -33.41 -4.87 2.50
C PHE A 301 -34.87 -4.76 2.06
N PRO A 302 -35.82 -5.32 2.86
CA PRO A 302 -37.22 -5.34 2.50
C PRO A 302 -37.85 -3.93 2.48
N VAL A 303 -38.78 -3.71 1.55
CA VAL A 303 -39.49 -2.43 1.35
C VAL A 303 -40.22 -1.97 2.65
N THR A 304 -40.58 -2.91 3.51
CA THR A 304 -41.21 -2.67 4.82
C THR A 304 -40.23 -2.40 5.93
N GLY A 305 -38.92 -2.53 5.68
CA GLY A 305 -37.89 -2.32 6.69
C GLY A 305 -37.78 -0.87 7.15
N PRO A 306 -37.34 -0.65 8.42
CA PRO A 306 -37.35 0.69 9.05
C PRO A 306 -36.43 1.69 8.34
N ASN A 307 -35.43 1.22 7.59
CA ASN A 307 -34.44 2.05 6.91
C ASN A 307 -34.61 2.09 5.37
N PHE A 308 -35.67 1.51 4.81
CA PHE A 308 -35.85 1.46 3.34
C PHE A 308 -36.41 2.75 2.77
N ARG A 309 -37.42 3.36 3.42
CA ARG A 309 -38.08 4.60 2.97
C ARG A 309 -37.70 5.78 3.88
N THR A 310 -36.55 6.37 3.63
CA THR A 310 -36.03 7.52 4.37
C THR A 310 -35.75 8.69 3.42
N TRP A 311 -35.08 9.72 3.92
CA TRP A 311 -34.54 10.80 3.07
C TRP A 311 -33.47 10.32 2.10
N TYR A 312 -32.76 9.25 2.47
CA TYR A 312 -31.78 8.59 1.62
C TYR A 312 -32.44 7.50 0.80
N SER A 313 -31.94 7.25 -0.39
CA SER A 313 -32.32 6.07 -1.16
C SER A 313 -31.84 4.79 -0.46
N PHE A 314 -32.60 3.69 -0.55
CA PHE A 314 -32.16 2.39 -0.06
C PHE A 314 -30.83 1.94 -0.76
N MET A 315 -30.49 2.55 -1.88
CA MET A 315 -29.25 2.30 -2.60
C MET A 315 -28.02 2.49 -1.69
N THR A 316 -28.08 3.41 -0.72
CA THR A 316 -26.98 3.59 0.23
C THR A 316 -26.81 2.40 1.16
N THR A 317 -27.88 1.70 1.55
CA THR A 317 -27.82 0.51 2.41
C THR A 317 -27.15 -0.68 1.73
N LEU A 318 -27.10 -0.70 0.39
CA LEU A 318 -26.52 -1.80 -0.37
C LEU A 318 -25.04 -2.04 -0.06
N ARG A 319 -24.30 -1.02 0.43
CA ARG A 319 -22.91 -1.25 0.87
C ARG A 319 -22.81 -2.28 2.00
N ALA A 320 -23.81 -2.38 2.85
CA ALA A 320 -23.88 -3.41 3.90
C ALA A 320 -24.25 -4.79 3.34
N GLY A 321 -24.85 -4.85 2.14
CA GLY A 321 -25.28 -6.09 1.48
C GLY A 321 -24.32 -6.61 0.40
N LEU A 322 -23.14 -5.99 0.19
CA LEU A 322 -22.24 -6.31 -0.92
C LEU A 322 -21.78 -7.76 -0.96
N THR A 323 -21.66 -8.42 0.20
CA THR A 323 -21.30 -9.84 0.28
C THR A 323 -22.35 -10.77 -0.35
N ARG A 324 -23.60 -10.30 -0.52
CA ARG A 324 -24.73 -11.00 -1.14
C ARG A 324 -24.91 -10.64 -2.60
N ILE A 325 -24.44 -9.45 -3.01
CA ILE A 325 -24.60 -8.91 -4.36
C ILE A 325 -23.44 -9.32 -5.26
N LEU A 326 -22.21 -9.21 -4.75
CA LEU A 326 -21.00 -9.47 -5.51
C LEU A 326 -20.58 -10.95 -5.44
N PRO A 327 -19.87 -11.45 -6.47
CA PRO A 327 -19.31 -12.80 -6.44
C PRO A 327 -18.47 -13.07 -5.19
N SER A 328 -18.58 -14.28 -4.64
CA SER A 328 -17.85 -14.68 -3.43
C SER A 328 -16.32 -14.70 -3.58
N SER A 329 -15.83 -14.71 -4.82
CA SER A 329 -14.41 -14.60 -5.15
C SER A 329 -13.84 -13.20 -4.96
N ILE A 330 -14.69 -12.18 -4.77
CA ILE A 330 -14.25 -10.80 -4.52
C ILE A 330 -14.08 -10.62 -3.02
N ASP A 331 -12.83 -10.51 -2.59
CA ASP A 331 -12.47 -10.39 -1.18
C ASP A 331 -12.38 -8.95 -0.69
N ARG A 332 -12.06 -8.01 -1.60
CA ARG A 332 -11.82 -6.61 -1.26
C ARG A 332 -12.39 -5.68 -2.34
N ILE A 333 -13.02 -4.59 -1.93
CA ILE A 333 -13.52 -3.54 -2.81
C ILE A 333 -13.31 -2.15 -2.22
N LEU A 334 -13.24 -1.14 -3.09
CA LEU A 334 -13.41 0.26 -2.72
C LEU A 334 -14.85 0.68 -3.01
N TRP A 335 -15.57 1.12 -1.99
CA TRP A 335 -16.86 1.80 -2.13
C TRP A 335 -16.63 3.29 -2.27
N LEU A 336 -17.29 3.91 -3.25
CA LEU A 336 -17.34 5.35 -3.42
C LEU A 336 -18.79 5.83 -3.56
N ASP A 337 -19.17 6.83 -2.77
CA ASP A 337 -20.45 7.50 -2.95
C ASP A 337 -20.46 8.31 -4.26
N PRO A 338 -21.63 8.46 -4.92
CA PRO A 338 -21.75 9.20 -6.17
C PRO A 338 -21.26 10.65 -6.13
N ASP A 339 -21.30 11.28 -4.96
CA ASP A 339 -20.89 12.65 -4.72
C ASP A 339 -19.40 12.78 -4.29
N THR A 340 -18.55 11.91 -4.83
CA THR A 340 -17.09 11.96 -4.68
C THR A 340 -16.41 12.39 -5.98
N ILE A 341 -15.30 13.12 -5.90
CA ILE A 341 -14.39 13.41 -7.02
C ILE A 341 -12.98 12.99 -6.62
N VAL A 342 -12.40 12.09 -7.40
CA VAL A 342 -11.01 11.69 -7.27
C VAL A 342 -10.12 12.76 -7.90
N CYS A 343 -9.16 13.26 -7.14
CA CYS A 343 -8.30 14.39 -7.53
C CYS A 343 -6.83 14.00 -7.74
N ASP A 344 -6.46 12.78 -7.38
CA ASP A 344 -5.10 12.24 -7.50
C ASP A 344 -5.15 10.71 -7.53
N ASP A 345 -4.02 10.04 -7.82
CA ASP A 345 -3.93 8.57 -7.78
C ASP A 345 -4.21 8.03 -6.37
N ILE A 346 -5.15 7.10 -6.28
CA ILE A 346 -5.56 6.43 -5.04
C ILE A 346 -5.22 4.93 -5.04
N SER A 347 -4.32 4.50 -5.91
CA SER A 347 -3.93 3.08 -6.05
C SER A 347 -3.47 2.44 -4.74
N ASP A 348 -2.92 3.21 -3.84
CA ASP A 348 -2.43 2.76 -2.53
C ASP A 348 -3.56 2.41 -1.54
N LEU A 349 -4.82 2.77 -1.79
CA LEU A 349 -5.94 2.30 -0.97
C LEU A 349 -6.07 0.77 -0.99
N TRP A 350 -5.73 0.12 -2.12
CA TRP A 350 -5.77 -1.35 -2.20
C TRP A 350 -4.66 -2.04 -1.41
N ASN A 351 -3.64 -1.28 -0.96
CA ASN A 351 -2.55 -1.75 -0.11
C ASN A 351 -2.76 -1.45 1.38
N VAL A 352 -3.86 -0.80 1.74
CA VAL A 352 -4.21 -0.53 3.13
C VAL A 352 -4.45 -1.85 3.88
N GLU A 353 -3.80 -1.98 5.03
CA GLU A 353 -3.94 -3.18 5.87
C GLU A 353 -5.32 -3.22 6.56
N ILE A 354 -6.14 -4.20 6.19
CA ILE A 354 -7.47 -4.44 6.76
C ILE A 354 -7.74 -5.93 7.04
N ASP A 355 -6.71 -6.77 7.18
CA ASP A 355 -6.91 -8.21 7.38
C ASP A 355 -7.68 -8.53 8.67
N HIS A 356 -7.42 -7.75 9.73
CA HIS A 356 -8.13 -7.86 11.00
C HIS A 356 -9.23 -6.80 11.16
N LYS A 357 -9.58 -6.08 10.08
CA LYS A 357 -10.57 -5.02 10.05
C LYS A 357 -11.66 -5.34 9.03
N TYR A 358 -12.88 -4.91 9.31
CA TYR A 358 -13.99 -5.05 8.36
C TYR A 358 -13.87 -4.04 7.22
N PHE A 359 -13.42 -2.82 7.55
CA PHE A 359 -13.18 -1.79 6.55
C PHE A 359 -12.21 -0.73 7.05
N ALA A 360 -11.76 0.12 6.11
CA ALA A 360 -11.06 1.36 6.38
C ALA A 360 -11.87 2.54 5.87
N ALA A 361 -11.93 3.62 6.63
CA ALA A 361 -12.67 4.85 6.29
C ALA A 361 -12.08 6.08 7.02
N VAL A 362 -12.50 7.28 6.62
CA VAL A 362 -12.07 8.55 7.24
C VAL A 362 -12.98 8.88 8.41
N GLU A 363 -12.39 9.33 9.52
CA GLU A 363 -13.13 9.72 10.74
C GLU A 363 -13.85 11.06 10.57
N GLU A 364 -15.08 11.16 11.07
CA GLU A 364 -15.87 12.41 11.19
C GLU A 364 -15.50 13.17 12.47
N VAL A 365 -14.33 13.79 12.50
CA VAL A 365 -13.82 14.47 13.71
C VAL A 365 -14.56 15.79 14.02
N ARG A 366 -15.13 16.44 13.00
CA ARG A 366 -15.87 17.71 13.15
C ARG A 366 -17.35 17.54 13.44
N ASN A 367 -17.86 16.33 13.32
CA ASN A 367 -19.25 16.03 13.66
C ASN A 367 -19.37 15.61 15.13
N HIS A 368 -19.62 16.57 16.02
CA HIS A 368 -19.70 16.33 17.47
C HIS A 368 -21.00 15.67 17.94
N ASN A 369 -21.94 15.39 17.03
CA ASN A 369 -23.27 14.86 17.36
C ASN A 369 -23.31 13.33 17.52
N HIS A 370 -22.23 12.62 17.24
CA HIS A 370 -22.16 11.18 17.43
C HIS A 370 -21.78 10.84 18.87
N SER A 371 -22.54 9.93 19.47
CA SER A 371 -22.25 9.38 20.81
C SER A 371 -21.09 8.37 20.77
N LEU A 372 -20.87 7.73 19.63
CA LEU A 372 -19.78 6.79 19.39
C LEU A 372 -18.55 7.53 18.84
N LYS A 373 -17.37 7.26 19.40
CA LYS A 373 -16.08 7.81 18.93
C LYS A 373 -14.98 6.75 19.01
N PRO A 374 -14.15 6.60 17.99
CA PRO A 374 -14.23 7.29 16.68
C PRO A 374 -15.48 6.90 15.89
N TYR A 375 -15.98 7.78 15.04
CA TYR A 375 -17.08 7.53 14.11
C TYR A 375 -16.63 7.84 12.68
N PHE A 376 -16.88 6.92 11.75
CA PHE A 376 -16.33 6.94 10.42
C PHE A 376 -17.38 7.23 9.35
N ASN A 377 -17.02 8.07 8.39
CA ASN A 377 -17.84 8.34 7.22
C ASN A 377 -17.85 7.13 6.28
N ALA A 378 -19.03 6.79 5.76
CA ALA A 378 -19.20 5.61 4.91
C ALA A 378 -19.17 5.89 3.40
N GLY A 379 -18.91 7.14 2.97
CA GLY A 379 -18.92 7.48 1.54
C GLY A 379 -17.66 7.06 0.78
N VAL A 380 -16.55 6.84 1.50
CA VAL A 380 -15.31 6.27 0.96
C VAL A 380 -14.86 5.15 1.89
N MET A 381 -14.97 3.89 1.45
CA MET A 381 -14.65 2.73 2.28
C MET A 381 -13.84 1.69 1.50
N MET A 382 -12.67 1.34 1.99
CA MET A 382 -12.00 0.11 1.57
C MET A 382 -12.54 -1.05 2.43
N MET A 383 -13.29 -1.98 1.83
CA MET A 383 -14.03 -3.03 2.53
C MET A 383 -13.38 -4.40 2.37
N ASN A 384 -13.27 -5.16 3.45
CA ASN A 384 -12.83 -6.55 3.49
C ASN A 384 -14.06 -7.48 3.48
N LEU A 385 -14.57 -7.76 2.29
CA LEU A 385 -15.78 -8.60 2.13
C LEU A 385 -15.55 -10.03 2.61
N LYS A 386 -14.30 -10.55 2.47
CA LYS A 386 -13.95 -11.87 2.98
C LYS A 386 -14.16 -11.94 4.49
N LYS A 387 -13.64 -10.98 5.26
CA LYS A 387 -13.80 -10.95 6.71
C LYS A 387 -15.27 -10.78 7.13
N PHE A 388 -16.03 -9.96 6.42
CA PHE A 388 -17.46 -9.83 6.65
C PHE A 388 -18.17 -11.18 6.53
N ARG A 389 -17.84 -11.96 5.49
CA ARG A 389 -18.40 -13.33 5.28
C ARG A 389 -17.92 -14.32 6.34
N ASP A 390 -16.61 -14.39 6.57
CA ASP A 390 -15.99 -15.39 7.47
C ASP A 390 -16.50 -15.26 8.90
N ASP A 391 -16.73 -14.04 9.39
CA ASP A 391 -17.21 -13.77 10.75
C ASP A 391 -18.75 -13.71 10.84
N GLY A 392 -19.47 -13.83 9.72
CA GLY A 392 -20.92 -13.65 9.65
C GLY A 392 -21.36 -12.23 10.05
N MET A 393 -20.46 -11.25 9.95
CA MET A 393 -20.74 -9.86 10.31
C MET A 393 -21.67 -9.20 9.30
N ASP A 394 -21.61 -9.58 8.04
CA ASP A 394 -22.54 -9.15 6.99
C ASP A 394 -23.99 -9.41 7.40
N GLN A 395 -24.31 -10.64 7.86
CA GLN A 395 -25.66 -10.96 8.30
C GLN A 395 -26.07 -10.15 9.52
N LYS A 396 -25.17 -9.96 10.49
CA LYS A 396 -25.48 -9.14 11.69
C LYS A 396 -25.80 -7.69 11.34
N VAL A 397 -25.05 -7.10 10.38
CA VAL A 397 -25.30 -5.72 9.92
C VAL A 397 -26.62 -5.63 9.15
N ILE A 398 -26.92 -6.60 8.26
CA ILE A 398 -28.18 -6.68 7.52
C ILE A 398 -29.37 -6.80 8.49
N ASP A 399 -29.29 -7.71 9.47
CA ASP A 399 -30.35 -7.91 10.47
C ASP A 399 -30.59 -6.65 11.31
N ALA A 400 -29.52 -5.96 11.71
CA ALA A 400 -29.62 -4.70 12.44
C ALA A 400 -30.31 -3.61 11.62
N ILE A 401 -29.94 -3.44 10.33
CA ILE A 401 -30.58 -2.48 9.43
C ILE A 401 -32.06 -2.83 9.20
N ASN A 402 -32.39 -4.10 9.11
CA ASN A 402 -33.76 -4.57 8.86
C ASN A 402 -34.68 -4.49 10.10
N SER A 403 -34.11 -4.41 11.30
CA SER A 403 -34.87 -4.42 12.56
C SER A 403 -34.86 -3.10 13.34
N THR A 404 -33.84 -2.28 13.17
CA THR A 404 -33.61 -1.08 14.00
C THR A 404 -33.54 0.16 13.11
N PRO A 405 -34.32 1.23 13.39
CA PRO A 405 -34.19 2.48 12.67
C PRO A 405 -32.90 3.20 13.10
N TYR A 406 -32.12 3.63 12.11
CA TYR A 406 -30.88 4.38 12.29
C TYR A 406 -31.02 5.78 11.68
N LYS A 407 -30.39 6.77 12.30
CA LYS A 407 -30.41 8.14 11.81
C LYS A 407 -29.62 8.30 10.51
N HIS A 408 -28.46 7.65 10.44
CA HIS A 408 -27.58 7.62 9.29
C HIS A 408 -27.50 6.22 8.68
N LEU A 409 -28.64 5.51 8.69
CA LEU A 409 -28.85 4.20 8.04
C LEU A 409 -27.72 3.19 8.34
N GLU A 410 -27.15 2.64 7.28
CA GLU A 410 -26.09 1.64 7.37
C GLU A 410 -24.76 2.22 7.92
N GLN A 411 -24.50 3.52 7.79
CA GLN A 411 -23.32 4.14 8.39
C GLN A 411 -23.33 3.98 9.91
N ASP A 412 -24.48 4.21 10.57
CA ASP A 412 -24.62 3.98 12.00
C ASP A 412 -24.44 2.49 12.35
N ALA A 413 -25.13 1.59 11.64
CA ALA A 413 -25.04 0.16 11.89
C ALA A 413 -23.61 -0.36 11.76
N LEU A 414 -22.89 0.03 10.69
CA LEU A 414 -21.50 -0.33 10.46
C LEU A 414 -20.58 0.20 11.56
N ASN A 415 -20.74 1.47 11.95
CA ASN A 415 -19.94 2.07 13.03
C ASN A 415 -20.17 1.38 14.37
N TYR A 416 -21.43 1.05 14.74
CA TYR A 416 -21.74 0.41 16.02
C TYR A 416 -21.26 -1.04 16.07
N LEU A 417 -21.50 -1.83 15.01
CA LEU A 417 -21.19 -3.25 15.01
C LEU A 417 -19.72 -3.56 14.74
N CYS A 418 -19.05 -2.71 13.95
CA CYS A 418 -17.65 -2.91 13.57
C CYS A 418 -16.66 -2.05 14.36
N HIS A 419 -17.10 -1.26 15.34
CA HIS A 419 -16.38 -0.17 16.00
C HIS A 419 -14.88 -0.41 16.25
N MET A 420 -14.51 -1.52 16.91
CA MET A 420 -13.12 -1.84 17.25
C MET A 420 -12.32 -2.42 16.05
N HIS A 421 -13.00 -2.70 14.96
CA HIS A 421 -12.44 -3.36 13.77
C HIS A 421 -12.56 -2.48 12.52
N ILE A 422 -12.43 -1.15 12.69
CA ILE A 422 -12.35 -0.18 11.62
C ILE A 422 -10.92 0.37 11.57
N ARG A 423 -10.36 0.56 10.37
CA ARG A 423 -9.08 1.22 10.17
C ARG A 423 -9.32 2.69 9.83
N SER A 424 -8.67 3.60 10.52
CA SER A 424 -8.70 5.01 10.14
C SER A 424 -7.83 5.25 8.90
N LEU A 425 -8.41 5.94 7.91
CA LEU A 425 -7.72 6.48 6.75
C LEU A 425 -7.34 7.95 6.99
N PRO A 426 -6.25 8.43 6.37
CA PRO A 426 -5.95 9.86 6.29
C PRO A 426 -7.11 10.65 5.68
N SER A 427 -7.36 11.87 6.16
CA SER A 427 -8.47 12.71 5.72
C SER A 427 -8.44 13.05 4.22
N CYS A 428 -7.26 12.99 3.58
CA CYS A 428 -7.12 13.23 2.14
C CYS A 428 -7.91 12.23 1.27
N TYR A 429 -8.30 11.06 1.79
CA TYR A 429 -9.12 10.08 1.08
C TYR A 429 -10.64 10.29 1.22
N SER A 430 -11.09 11.24 2.01
CA SER A 430 -12.48 11.71 2.06
C SER A 430 -12.52 13.12 2.65
N ASP A 431 -11.89 14.06 1.91
CA ASP A 431 -11.90 15.47 2.32
C ASP A 431 -13.31 16.04 2.22
N SER A 432 -13.85 16.42 3.36
CA SER A 432 -15.22 16.92 3.50
C SER A 432 -15.31 17.87 4.70
N PHE A 433 -16.45 18.53 4.87
CA PHE A 433 -16.65 19.44 6.00
C PHE A 433 -16.72 18.74 7.37
N VAL A 434 -16.86 17.42 7.41
CA VAL A 434 -16.89 16.63 8.66
C VAL A 434 -15.54 15.99 9.01
N SER A 435 -14.60 15.92 8.07
CA SER A 435 -13.24 15.39 8.26
C SER A 435 -12.25 16.48 8.72
N GLU A 436 -11.04 16.08 9.15
CA GLU A 436 -9.93 17.03 9.25
C GLU A 436 -9.62 17.61 7.86
N PRO A 437 -9.29 18.92 7.77
CA PRO A 437 -8.95 19.55 6.50
C PRO A 437 -7.69 18.89 5.90
N CYS A 438 -7.72 18.70 4.59
CA CYS A 438 -6.56 18.25 3.84
C CYS A 438 -6.14 19.29 2.80
N ASN A 439 -4.85 19.70 2.79
CA ASN A 439 -4.33 20.67 1.82
C ASN A 439 -4.22 20.06 0.40
N HIS A 440 -4.07 18.74 0.31
CA HIS A 440 -3.93 17.99 -0.94
C HIS A 440 -4.90 16.81 -0.95
N PRO A 441 -6.21 17.06 -1.16
CA PRO A 441 -7.21 16.01 -1.15
C PRO A 441 -7.01 15.09 -2.37
N ARG A 442 -7.02 13.78 -2.12
CA ARG A 442 -7.03 12.76 -3.14
C ARG A 442 -8.44 12.39 -3.57
N ILE A 443 -9.37 12.43 -2.62
CA ILE A 443 -10.81 12.30 -2.87
C ILE A 443 -11.51 13.41 -2.13
N LYS A 444 -12.27 14.25 -2.85
CA LYS A 444 -13.23 15.20 -2.28
C LYS A 444 -14.57 14.54 -2.17
N HIS A 445 -15.23 14.68 -1.03
CA HIS A 445 -16.56 14.12 -0.78
C HIS A 445 -17.56 15.23 -0.48
N PHE A 446 -18.53 15.43 -1.36
CA PHE A 446 -19.46 16.57 -1.36
C PHE A 446 -20.75 16.23 -0.62
N LEU A 447 -20.65 16.04 0.71
CA LEU A 447 -21.77 15.70 1.56
C LEU A 447 -22.87 16.79 1.52
N ALA A 448 -24.11 16.37 1.50
CA ALA A 448 -25.34 17.19 1.73
C ALA A 448 -25.25 18.67 1.28
N HIS A 449 -24.77 19.55 2.14
CA HIS A 449 -24.70 20.99 1.90
C HIS A 449 -23.65 21.43 0.89
N ALA A 450 -22.64 20.59 0.66
CA ALA A 450 -21.56 20.84 -0.32
C ALA A 450 -21.89 20.36 -1.74
N LYS A 451 -23.07 19.76 -1.98
CA LYS A 451 -23.48 19.27 -3.32
C LYS A 451 -23.51 20.35 -4.40
N LYS A 452 -23.72 21.61 -4.05
CA LYS A 452 -23.61 22.75 -4.98
C LYS A 452 -22.20 22.91 -5.55
N ASP A 453 -21.19 22.49 -4.82
CA ASP A 453 -19.77 22.60 -5.19
C ASP A 453 -19.29 21.39 -6.01
N PHE A 454 -20.12 20.33 -6.12
CA PHE A 454 -19.82 19.14 -6.89
C PHE A 454 -19.74 19.43 -8.40
N ALA A 455 -20.73 20.13 -8.96
CA ALA A 455 -20.79 20.38 -10.41
C ALA A 455 -19.55 21.13 -10.92
N PRO A 456 -19.05 22.20 -10.30
CA PRO A 456 -17.80 22.84 -10.69
C PRO A 456 -16.57 21.90 -10.56
N ALA A 457 -16.52 21.06 -9.54
CA ALA A 457 -15.42 20.11 -9.37
C ALA A 457 -15.46 18.97 -10.42
N ALA A 458 -16.64 18.60 -10.89
CA ALA A 458 -16.87 17.56 -11.89
C ALA A 458 -16.69 18.05 -13.33
N GLU A 459 -16.78 19.36 -13.57
CA GLU A 459 -16.76 19.96 -14.92
C GLU A 459 -15.55 19.53 -15.79
N PRO A 460 -14.32 19.50 -15.28
CA PRO A 460 -13.17 19.06 -16.07
C PRO A 460 -13.36 17.67 -16.67
N TYR A 461 -13.92 16.73 -15.92
CA TYR A 461 -14.11 15.35 -16.32
C TYR A 461 -15.36 15.17 -17.20
N ASN A 462 -16.44 15.94 -16.95
CA ASN A 462 -17.67 15.88 -17.73
C ASN A 462 -17.46 16.28 -19.18
N ASN A 463 -16.54 17.20 -19.44
CA ASN A 463 -16.20 17.68 -20.77
C ASN A 463 -15.32 16.71 -21.56
N MET A 464 -14.80 15.64 -20.93
CA MET A 464 -13.98 14.60 -21.57
C MET A 464 -14.85 13.44 -22.05
N THR A 465 -14.49 12.90 -23.21
CA THR A 465 -15.03 11.61 -23.69
C THR A 465 -14.44 10.44 -22.88
N TRP A 466 -15.09 9.27 -22.92
CA TRP A 466 -14.55 8.07 -22.28
C TRP A 466 -13.16 7.69 -22.82
N ASN A 467 -12.90 7.91 -24.12
CA ASN A 467 -11.60 7.63 -24.70
C ASN A 467 -10.48 8.56 -24.18
N GLU A 468 -10.80 9.81 -23.92
CA GLU A 468 -9.86 10.76 -23.31
C GLU A 468 -9.60 10.40 -21.84
N ILE A 469 -10.64 10.06 -21.10
CA ILE A 469 -10.53 9.61 -19.70
C ILE A 469 -9.65 8.36 -19.58
N LEU A 470 -9.88 7.35 -20.41
CA LEU A 470 -9.10 6.10 -20.35
C LEU A 470 -7.65 6.25 -20.82
N LYS A 471 -7.33 7.34 -21.52
CA LYS A 471 -5.96 7.69 -21.91
C LYS A 471 -5.27 8.64 -20.92
N GLY A 472 -6.02 9.21 -20.00
CA GLY A 472 -5.57 10.31 -19.15
C GLY A 472 -4.39 10.01 -18.22
N GLY A 473 -4.13 8.74 -17.89
CA GLY A 473 -2.96 8.33 -17.10
C GLY A 473 -1.60 8.53 -17.79
N ASP A 474 -1.57 8.72 -19.11
CA ASP A 474 -0.33 8.88 -19.89
C ASP A 474 0.16 10.35 -19.99
N HIS A 475 -0.58 11.31 -19.42
CA HIS A 475 -0.28 12.74 -19.54
C HIS A 475 0.30 13.41 -18.27
N ILE A 476 0.51 12.64 -17.19
CA ILE A 476 1.21 13.13 -15.99
C ILE A 476 2.59 12.47 -15.95
N GLY A 477 3.46 12.93 -16.82
CA GLY A 477 4.90 12.65 -16.82
C GLY A 477 5.63 13.78 -16.11
#